data_15ec1fe045dc4751ce78929ca5dd309f
#
_entry.id   15ec1fe045dc4751ce78929ca5dd309f
#
_cell.length_a   1.000
_cell.length_b   1.000
_cell.length_c   1.000
_cell.angle_alpha   90.00
_cell.angle_beta   90.00
_cell.angle_gamma   90.00
#
_symmetry.space_group_name_H-M   'P 1'
#
loop_
_entity.id
_entity.type
_entity.pdbx_description
1 polymer ?
#
loop_
_entity_poly.entity_id
_entity_poly.type
_entity_poly.pdbx_seq_one_letter_code
_entity_poly.pdbx_strand_id
1 'polypeptide(L)'
;MLPTIATGNVGSALAGEYEVANSLRFDDGSSDNLTRTLGTPTSTRKCSISFWVKLSNLSAERSIFEHRFNDGTNKQISLFFSSSDNLQLQLVTGGAYDGRIYSSQLFRDVSAWYHVLIAIDTTLATSGDRLRMYVNGNEVTSFSTELQPSQNYDMHFTSGQTLHIGKNSSSSAYYDGYMAEYVFIDGQQLDPTSFGEFDSDTNIWKPIDV
;
A
#
# COMPACT_ATOMS: atom_id res chain seq x y z
N MET A 1 -54.12 -13.56 16.78
CA MET A 1 -53.22 -14.09 15.76
C MET A 1 -52.01 -13.13 15.74
N LEU A 2 -50.87 -13.54 16.33
CA LEU A 2 -49.66 -12.73 16.37
C LEU A 2 -49.00 -12.81 14.99
N PRO A 3 -48.48 -11.71 14.44
CA PRO A 3 -47.72 -11.76 13.18
C PRO A 3 -46.42 -12.50 13.39
N THR A 4 -46.16 -13.50 12.58
CA THR A 4 -44.88 -14.20 12.51
C THR A 4 -43.86 -13.21 11.97
N ILE A 5 -42.88 -12.85 12.79
CA ILE A 5 -41.72 -12.10 12.32
C ILE A 5 -40.92 -13.07 11.43
N ALA A 6 -40.94 -12.81 10.13
CA ALA A 6 -40.01 -13.47 9.24
C ALA A 6 -38.60 -13.06 9.67
N THR A 7 -37.86 -14.00 10.26
CA THR A 7 -36.41 -13.87 10.42
C THR A 7 -35.83 -13.88 9.01
N GLY A 8 -35.62 -12.68 8.45
CA GLY A 8 -34.87 -12.54 7.21
C GLY A 8 -33.47 -13.08 7.47
N ASN A 9 -33.05 -14.06 6.70
CA ASN A 9 -31.68 -14.46 6.59
C ASN A 9 -30.93 -13.23 6.06
N VAL A 10 -30.27 -12.53 6.98
CA VAL A 10 -29.27 -11.51 6.60
C VAL A 10 -28.02 -12.28 6.20
N GLY A 11 -27.71 -12.26 4.91
CA GLY A 11 -26.47 -12.81 4.41
C GLY A 11 -26.55 -14.22 3.89
N SER A 12 -27.24 -14.41 2.79
CA SER A 12 -26.76 -15.32 1.77
C SER A 12 -25.58 -14.59 1.10
N ALA A 13 -24.34 -14.88 1.55
CA ALA A 13 -23.20 -14.64 0.70
C ALA A 13 -23.51 -15.34 -0.62
N LEU A 14 -23.57 -14.60 -1.71
CA LEU A 14 -23.71 -15.19 -3.03
C LEU A 14 -22.54 -16.15 -3.18
N ALA A 15 -22.82 -17.44 -3.37
CA ALA A 15 -21.80 -18.45 -3.50
C ALA A 15 -20.90 -18.07 -4.68
N GLY A 16 -19.65 -17.64 -4.40
CA GLY A 16 -18.66 -17.25 -5.40
C GLY A 16 -18.08 -15.84 -5.27
N GLU A 17 -18.54 -15.01 -4.33
CA GLU A 17 -17.94 -13.71 -4.08
C GLU A 17 -16.74 -13.86 -3.12
N TYR A 18 -15.59 -13.26 -3.48
CA TYR A 18 -14.39 -13.28 -2.63
C TYR A 18 -14.65 -12.44 -1.36
N GLU A 19 -14.36 -13.03 -0.21
CA GLU A 19 -14.50 -12.37 1.09
C GLU A 19 -13.16 -12.39 1.84
N VAL A 20 -12.70 -11.23 2.30
CA VAL A 20 -11.52 -11.13 3.16
C VAL A 20 -11.88 -11.61 4.56
N ALA A 21 -11.48 -12.84 4.89
CA ALA A 21 -11.84 -13.47 6.16
C ALA A 21 -11.09 -12.90 7.38
N ASN A 22 -9.90 -12.31 7.19
CA ASN A 22 -9.03 -11.90 8.28
C ASN A 22 -8.28 -10.60 7.97
N SER A 23 -7.94 -9.88 9.03
CA SER A 23 -7.00 -8.75 9.00
C SER A 23 -6.03 -8.83 10.18
N LEU A 24 -4.86 -8.25 10.02
CA LEU A 24 -3.89 -8.08 11.11
C LEU A 24 -4.11 -6.73 11.78
N ARG A 25 -4.18 -6.72 13.10
CA ARG A 25 -4.10 -5.52 13.92
C ARG A 25 -2.63 -5.19 14.19
N PHE A 26 -2.25 -3.95 13.97
CA PHE A 26 -0.98 -3.36 14.38
C PHE A 26 -1.26 -2.33 15.48
N ASP A 27 -0.44 -2.34 16.52
CA ASP A 27 -0.48 -1.42 17.65
C ASP A 27 0.90 -0.76 17.77
N ASP A 28 0.95 0.55 17.56
CA ASP A 28 2.20 1.31 17.65
C ASP A 28 2.79 1.32 19.06
N GLY A 29 1.94 1.26 20.10
CA GLY A 29 2.34 1.14 21.50
C GLY A 29 3.03 -0.18 21.83
N SER A 30 2.69 -1.26 21.10
CA SER A 30 3.33 -2.59 21.21
C SER A 30 4.48 -2.77 20.21
N SER A 31 4.69 -1.79 19.32
CA SER A 31 5.70 -1.86 18.25
C SER A 31 5.48 -3.02 17.27
N ASP A 32 4.21 -3.33 16.98
CA ASP A 32 3.84 -4.43 16.10
C ASP A 32 4.33 -4.19 14.67
N ASN A 33 4.93 -5.22 14.10
CA ASN A 33 5.44 -5.17 12.73
C ASN A 33 5.64 -6.57 12.16
N LEU A 34 5.75 -6.65 10.83
CA LEU A 34 6.20 -7.83 10.13
C LEU A 34 7.51 -7.54 9.40
N THR A 35 8.30 -8.58 9.22
CA THR A 35 9.53 -8.51 8.43
C THR A 35 9.61 -9.67 7.45
N ARG A 36 10.20 -9.40 6.28
CA ARG A 36 10.51 -10.42 5.30
C ARG A 36 11.92 -10.19 4.76
N THR A 37 12.73 -11.24 4.76
CA THR A 37 13.99 -11.24 4.03
C THR A 37 13.68 -11.44 2.55
N LEU A 38 14.17 -10.54 1.70
CA LEU A 38 13.95 -10.60 0.27
C LEU A 38 14.81 -11.69 -0.38
N GLY A 39 14.24 -12.40 -1.34
CA GLY A 39 14.97 -13.25 -2.27
C GLY A 39 15.66 -12.43 -3.38
N THR A 40 16.23 -13.11 -4.36
CA THR A 40 16.74 -12.45 -5.57
C THR A 40 15.56 -11.88 -6.35
N PRO A 41 15.52 -10.56 -6.60
CA PRO A 41 14.39 -9.96 -7.31
C PRO A 41 14.40 -10.36 -8.79
N THR A 42 13.21 -10.50 -9.37
CA THR A 42 13.02 -10.66 -10.81
C THR A 42 13.35 -9.36 -11.54
N SER A 43 13.01 -8.23 -10.93
CA SER A 43 13.37 -6.89 -11.43
C SER A 43 13.54 -5.91 -10.28
N THR A 44 14.62 -5.15 -10.32
CA THR A 44 14.84 -4.02 -9.39
C THR A 44 14.17 -2.73 -9.87
N ARG A 45 13.45 -2.77 -11.00
CA ARG A 45 12.85 -1.60 -11.66
C ARG A 45 11.34 -1.65 -11.76
N LYS A 46 10.73 -2.80 -11.44
CA LYS A 46 9.29 -3.03 -11.54
C LYS A 46 8.78 -3.74 -10.30
N CYS A 47 7.69 -3.26 -9.74
CA CYS A 47 6.93 -3.97 -8.73
C CYS A 47 5.52 -3.40 -8.58
N SER A 48 4.66 -4.18 -7.96
CA SER A 48 3.36 -3.73 -7.48
C SER A 48 3.20 -4.08 -6.00
N ILE A 49 2.67 -3.16 -5.22
CA ILE A 49 2.41 -3.34 -3.79
C ILE A 49 0.96 -2.97 -3.55
N SER A 50 0.15 -3.97 -3.22
CA SER A 50 -1.29 -3.84 -2.98
C SER A 50 -1.61 -4.24 -1.56
N PHE A 51 -2.51 -3.50 -0.92
CA PHE A 51 -2.96 -3.81 0.44
C PHE A 51 -4.24 -3.05 0.78
N TRP A 52 -4.97 -3.58 1.75
CA TRP A 52 -6.08 -2.89 2.41
C TRP A 52 -5.62 -2.38 3.76
N VAL A 53 -5.98 -1.14 4.09
CA VAL A 53 -5.67 -0.51 5.38
C VAL A 53 -6.87 0.16 5.98
N LYS A 54 -6.93 0.12 7.31
CA LYS A 54 -7.83 0.93 8.13
C LYS A 54 -7.02 1.57 9.24
N LEU A 55 -7.05 2.89 9.31
CA LEU A 55 -6.28 3.66 10.28
C LEU A 55 -6.95 3.64 11.65
N SER A 56 -6.18 3.64 12.75
CA SER A 56 -6.71 3.79 14.12
C SER A 56 -6.41 5.15 14.71
N ASN A 57 -5.37 5.85 14.23
CA ASN A 57 -5.01 7.18 14.69
C ASN A 57 -4.77 8.13 13.51
N LEU A 58 -4.70 9.42 13.78
CA LEU A 58 -4.44 10.49 12.81
C LEU A 58 -3.30 11.39 13.30
N SER A 59 -2.81 12.23 12.39
CA SER A 59 -1.83 13.29 12.67
C SER A 59 -0.49 12.76 13.22
N ALA A 60 -0.15 11.51 12.91
CA ALA A 60 1.14 10.89 13.20
C ALA A 60 1.72 10.26 11.94
N GLU A 61 3.03 10.08 11.89
CA GLU A 61 3.64 9.27 10.82
C GLU A 61 3.37 7.78 11.10
N ARG A 62 2.80 7.08 10.11
CA ARG A 62 2.42 5.67 10.20
C ARG A 62 3.01 4.93 9.01
N SER A 63 4.10 4.21 9.25
CA SER A 63 4.82 3.50 8.21
C SER A 63 4.06 2.24 7.77
N ILE A 64 3.73 2.15 6.48
CA ILE A 64 3.14 0.97 5.87
C ILE A 64 4.22 -0.04 5.54
N PHE A 65 5.23 0.39 4.78
CA PHE A 65 6.41 -0.43 4.56
C PHE A 65 7.65 0.43 4.36
N GLU A 66 8.80 -0.16 4.66
CA GLU A 66 10.09 0.38 4.30
C GLU A 66 11.06 -0.75 3.96
N HIS A 67 11.77 -0.55 2.87
CA HIS A 67 12.96 -1.30 2.55
C HIS A 67 14.14 -0.33 2.50
N ARG A 68 15.17 -0.61 3.31
CA ARG A 68 16.40 0.17 3.34
C ARG A 68 17.58 -0.74 3.05
N PHE A 69 18.37 -0.32 2.09
CA PHE A 69 19.62 -0.96 1.74
C PHE A 69 20.78 -0.13 2.26
N ASN A 70 21.53 -0.71 3.19
CA ASN A 70 22.60 -0.01 3.89
C ASN A 70 23.98 -0.51 3.40
N ASP A 71 24.34 -0.17 2.16
CA ASP A 71 25.61 -0.47 1.50
C ASP A 71 26.60 0.72 1.56
N GLY A 72 26.34 1.67 2.46
CA GLY A 72 27.04 2.95 2.51
C GLY A 72 26.40 4.03 1.62
N THR A 73 25.47 3.69 0.73
CA THR A 73 24.74 4.64 -0.12
C THR A 73 23.39 5.06 0.46
N ASN A 74 22.92 4.40 1.54
CA ASN A 74 21.65 4.69 2.21
C ASN A 74 20.47 4.79 1.26
N LYS A 75 20.23 3.74 0.47
CA LYS A 75 19.10 3.67 -0.44
C LYS A 75 17.85 3.21 0.30
N GLN A 76 16.74 3.83 0.00
CA GLN A 76 15.49 3.57 0.70
C GLN A 76 14.30 3.69 -0.23
N ILE A 77 13.34 2.80 -0.09
CA ILE A 77 11.97 2.97 -0.56
C ILE A 77 11.04 2.88 0.65
N SER A 78 10.17 3.86 0.81
CA SER A 78 9.23 3.92 1.93
C SER A 78 7.85 4.40 1.50
N LEU A 79 6.82 3.81 2.10
CA LEU A 79 5.42 4.20 1.95
C LEU A 79 4.82 4.38 3.33
N PHE A 80 4.23 5.53 3.57
CA PHE A 80 3.67 5.87 4.88
C PHE A 80 2.57 6.93 4.77
N PHE A 81 1.69 6.97 5.77
CA PHE A 81 0.85 8.13 6.02
C PHE A 81 1.63 9.15 6.84
N SER A 82 1.68 10.39 6.38
CA SER A 82 2.36 11.46 7.09
C SER A 82 1.55 11.99 8.29
N SER A 83 2.16 12.85 9.09
CA SER A 83 1.46 13.59 10.16
C SER A 83 0.40 14.57 9.64
N SER A 84 0.35 14.82 8.33
CA SER A 84 -0.73 15.58 7.67
C SER A 84 -1.83 14.70 7.12
N ASP A 85 -1.78 13.39 7.37
CA ASP A 85 -2.73 12.36 6.93
C ASP A 85 -2.80 12.13 5.42
N ASN A 86 -1.79 12.52 4.65
CA ASN A 86 -1.66 12.15 3.25
C ASN A 86 -0.74 10.93 3.08
N LEU A 87 -0.93 10.19 1.99
CA LEU A 87 -0.10 9.03 1.64
C LEU A 87 1.13 9.47 0.86
N GLN A 88 2.31 9.02 1.29
CA GLN A 88 3.59 9.41 0.71
C GLN A 88 4.43 8.18 0.34
N LEU A 89 4.85 8.13 -0.92
CA LEU A 89 5.87 7.22 -1.44
C LEU A 89 7.17 7.99 -1.66
N GLN A 90 8.29 7.42 -1.21
CA GLN A 90 9.62 8.03 -1.37
C GLN A 90 10.63 6.99 -1.85
N LEU A 91 11.47 7.42 -2.79
CA LEU A 91 12.69 6.76 -3.23
C LEU A 91 13.85 7.69 -2.88
N VAL A 92 14.79 7.21 -2.07
CA VAL A 92 15.88 8.06 -1.52
C VAL A 92 17.21 7.37 -1.72
N THR A 93 18.24 8.11 -2.13
CA THR A 93 19.65 7.68 -2.13
C THR A 93 20.51 8.73 -1.46
N GLY A 94 21.28 8.34 -0.43
CA GLY A 94 22.21 9.23 0.25
C GLY A 94 21.55 10.47 0.89
N GLY A 95 20.26 10.39 1.21
CA GLY A 95 19.48 11.49 1.75
C GLY A 95 18.84 12.42 0.68
N ALA A 96 19.11 12.19 -0.61
CA ALA A 96 18.46 12.91 -1.71
C ALA A 96 17.25 12.11 -2.24
N TYR A 97 16.19 12.80 -2.65
CA TYR A 97 15.03 12.16 -3.27
C TYR A 97 15.31 11.90 -4.75
N ASP A 98 15.24 10.63 -5.15
CA ASP A 98 15.26 10.20 -6.54
C ASP A 98 13.88 10.12 -7.16
N GLY A 99 12.86 9.88 -6.33
CA GLY A 99 11.46 9.89 -6.69
C GLY A 99 10.59 10.07 -5.45
N ARG A 100 9.46 10.73 -5.58
CA ARG A 100 8.46 10.86 -4.52
C ARG A 100 7.13 11.32 -5.08
N ILE A 101 6.05 10.73 -4.58
CA ILE A 101 4.68 11.17 -4.84
C ILE A 101 3.92 11.25 -3.52
N TYR A 102 3.33 12.42 -3.23
CA TYR A 102 2.58 12.70 -2.02
C TYR A 102 1.16 13.06 -2.43
N SER A 103 0.18 12.26 -2.06
CA SER A 103 -1.21 12.52 -2.44
C SER A 103 -1.68 13.89 -1.92
N SER A 104 -2.52 14.58 -2.69
CA SER A 104 -3.28 15.72 -2.16
C SER A 104 -4.46 15.25 -1.32
N GLN A 105 -4.92 14.01 -1.53
CA GLN A 105 -5.97 13.37 -0.73
C GLN A 105 -5.48 13.15 0.70
N LEU A 106 -6.38 13.42 1.66
CA LEU A 106 -6.17 13.18 3.08
C LEU A 106 -7.01 11.98 3.53
N PHE A 107 -6.41 11.10 4.33
CA PHE A 107 -7.01 9.87 4.82
C PHE A 107 -7.39 10.05 6.30
N ARG A 108 -8.57 10.60 6.55
CA ARG A 108 -9.03 11.00 7.90
C ARG A 108 -10.21 10.21 8.43
N ASP A 109 -10.79 9.33 7.63
CA ASP A 109 -11.87 8.46 8.09
C ASP A 109 -11.28 7.17 8.67
N VAL A 110 -11.19 7.10 10.00
CA VAL A 110 -10.70 5.91 10.72
C VAL A 110 -11.71 4.77 10.74
N SER A 111 -12.93 4.99 10.26
CA SER A 111 -13.94 3.92 10.11
C SER A 111 -13.84 3.20 8.77
N ALA A 112 -13.23 3.83 7.76
CA ALA A 112 -13.14 3.31 6.41
C ALA A 112 -11.94 2.38 6.20
N TRP A 113 -12.15 1.37 5.36
CA TRP A 113 -11.07 0.64 4.71
C TRP A 113 -10.68 1.34 3.40
N TYR A 114 -9.40 1.43 3.16
CA TYR A 114 -8.81 1.93 1.91
C TYR A 114 -8.01 0.82 1.25
N HIS A 115 -8.31 0.53 0.00
CA HIS A 115 -7.39 -0.23 -0.85
C HIS A 115 -6.36 0.72 -1.43
N VAL A 116 -5.10 0.39 -1.32
CA VAL A 116 -3.98 1.13 -1.91
C VAL A 116 -3.20 0.21 -2.83
N LEU A 117 -2.92 0.68 -4.04
CA LEU A 117 -1.96 0.06 -4.94
C LEU A 117 -0.87 1.08 -5.29
N ILE A 118 0.37 0.68 -5.10
CA ILE A 118 1.55 1.36 -5.63
C ILE A 118 2.09 0.50 -6.78
N ALA A 119 2.11 1.07 -7.97
CA ALA A 119 2.56 0.39 -9.18
C ALA A 119 3.76 1.13 -9.77
N ILE A 120 4.90 0.43 -9.87
CA ILE A 120 6.18 1.02 -10.25
C ILE A 120 6.74 0.32 -11.49
N ASP A 121 7.08 1.10 -12.52
CA ASP A 121 7.92 0.69 -13.64
C ASP A 121 8.81 1.84 -14.10
N THR A 122 10.04 1.87 -13.62
CA THR A 122 11.00 2.92 -13.95
C THR A 122 11.55 2.83 -15.36
N THR A 123 11.25 1.74 -16.10
CA THR A 123 11.72 1.58 -17.49
C THR A 123 10.92 2.38 -18.50
N LEU A 124 9.74 2.87 -18.11
CA LEU A 124 8.83 3.60 -18.99
C LEU A 124 9.44 4.94 -19.47
N ALA A 125 9.21 5.25 -20.76
CA ALA A 125 9.69 6.48 -21.36
C ALA A 125 8.99 7.71 -20.76
N THR A 126 7.66 7.62 -20.60
CA THR A 126 6.86 8.69 -19.96
C THR A 126 7.14 8.72 -18.47
N SER A 127 7.64 9.85 -17.96
CA SER A 127 8.03 9.95 -16.56
C SER A 127 6.85 9.76 -15.61
N GLY A 128 5.68 10.35 -15.89
CA GLY A 128 4.48 10.24 -15.05
C GLY A 128 3.93 8.83 -14.91
N ASP A 129 4.37 7.88 -15.75
CA ASP A 129 3.93 6.50 -15.69
C ASP A 129 4.83 5.62 -14.78
N ARG A 130 5.97 6.14 -14.30
CA ARG A 130 6.96 5.36 -13.57
C ARG A 130 6.56 5.04 -12.14
N LEU A 131 5.96 6.01 -11.44
CA LEU A 131 5.37 5.84 -10.12
C LEU A 131 3.88 6.16 -10.22
N ARG A 132 3.04 5.19 -9.96
CA ARG A 132 1.59 5.36 -9.92
C ARG A 132 1.05 4.94 -8.56
N MET A 133 0.04 5.66 -8.12
CA MET A 133 -0.68 5.41 -6.87
C MET A 133 -2.17 5.30 -7.18
N TYR A 134 -2.82 4.28 -6.62
CA TYR A 134 -4.26 4.10 -6.75
C TYR A 134 -4.89 3.96 -5.37
N VAL A 135 -6.08 4.49 -5.22
CA VAL A 135 -6.90 4.35 -4.00
C VAL A 135 -8.28 3.88 -4.40
N ASN A 136 -8.73 2.76 -3.82
CA ASN A 136 -10.03 2.15 -4.10
C ASN A 136 -10.30 2.03 -5.62
N GLY A 137 -9.32 1.47 -6.35
CA GLY A 137 -9.39 1.25 -7.79
C GLY A 137 -9.17 2.48 -8.68
N ASN A 138 -9.14 3.69 -8.13
CA ASN A 138 -8.99 4.93 -8.89
C ASN A 138 -7.55 5.45 -8.82
N GLU A 139 -7.02 5.91 -9.96
CA GLU A 139 -5.70 6.52 -10.01
C GLU A 139 -5.69 7.88 -9.28
N VAL A 140 -4.69 8.07 -8.42
CA VAL A 140 -4.42 9.37 -7.80
C VAL A 140 -3.68 10.24 -8.82
N THR A 141 -4.32 11.27 -9.29
CA THR A 141 -3.78 12.22 -10.30
C THR A 141 -3.43 13.58 -9.71
N SER A 142 -3.75 13.82 -8.43
CA SER A 142 -3.45 15.06 -7.73
C SER A 142 -2.44 14.81 -6.62
N PHE A 143 -1.27 15.41 -6.76
CA PHE A 143 -0.18 15.31 -5.79
C PHE A 143 0.18 16.68 -5.23
N SER A 144 0.40 16.75 -3.92
CA SER A 144 0.97 17.94 -3.26
C SER A 144 2.48 18.05 -3.53
N THR A 145 3.11 16.93 -3.83
CA THR A 145 4.50 16.85 -4.27
C THR A 145 4.61 15.70 -5.28
N GLU A 146 5.27 15.96 -6.39
CA GLU A 146 5.57 14.94 -7.40
C GLU A 146 6.99 15.12 -7.92
N LEU A 147 7.78 14.06 -7.84
CA LEU A 147 9.07 13.90 -8.47
C LEU A 147 9.15 12.47 -8.98
N GLN A 148 9.15 12.32 -10.29
CA GLN A 148 9.30 11.00 -10.90
C GLN A 148 10.79 10.63 -11.00
N PRO A 149 11.16 9.35 -10.75
CA PRO A 149 12.54 8.92 -10.86
C PRO A 149 13.04 8.99 -12.31
N SER A 150 14.36 9.00 -12.48
CA SER A 150 14.94 8.87 -13.82
C SER A 150 14.54 7.56 -14.49
N GLN A 151 14.51 7.55 -15.82
CA GLN A 151 14.27 6.31 -16.57
C GLN A 151 15.33 5.26 -16.21
N ASN A 152 14.88 4.03 -16.03
CA ASN A 152 15.71 2.89 -15.60
C ASN A 152 16.32 3.04 -14.18
N TYR A 153 15.71 3.87 -13.33
CA TYR A 153 16.11 3.94 -11.92
C TYR A 153 15.99 2.57 -11.26
N ASP A 154 17.02 2.19 -10.52
CA ASP A 154 17.09 0.94 -9.78
C ASP A 154 16.63 1.16 -8.34
N MET A 155 15.53 0.53 -7.92
CA MET A 155 14.96 0.63 -6.56
C MET A 155 15.76 -0.13 -5.51
N HIS A 156 16.81 -0.84 -5.92
CA HIS A 156 17.74 -1.54 -5.04
C HIS A 156 17.11 -2.64 -4.15
N PHE A 157 16.00 -3.23 -4.58
CA PHE A 157 15.57 -4.48 -3.98
C PHE A 157 16.65 -5.55 -4.23
N THR A 158 17.22 -6.10 -3.16
CA THR A 158 18.30 -7.06 -3.25
C THR A 158 18.09 -8.23 -2.31
N SER A 159 18.62 -9.40 -2.69
CA SER A 159 18.57 -10.60 -1.88
C SER A 159 19.26 -10.40 -0.52
N GLY A 160 18.66 -10.97 0.52
CA GLY A 160 19.19 -10.93 1.87
C GLY A 160 18.86 -9.67 2.67
N GLN A 161 18.24 -8.67 2.04
CA GLN A 161 17.81 -7.46 2.73
C GLN A 161 16.42 -7.62 3.34
N THR A 162 16.14 -6.85 4.38
CA THR A 162 14.87 -6.93 5.11
C THR A 162 13.89 -5.89 4.61
N LEU A 163 12.69 -6.34 4.24
CA LEU A 163 11.51 -5.51 4.08
C LEU A 163 10.78 -5.43 5.43
N HIS A 164 10.50 -4.22 5.89
CA HIS A 164 9.68 -3.97 7.07
C HIS A 164 8.26 -3.60 6.65
N ILE A 165 7.26 -4.18 7.30
CA ILE A 165 5.83 -3.88 7.13
C ILE A 165 5.29 -3.42 8.47
N GLY A 166 4.58 -2.30 8.52
CA GLY A 166 4.05 -1.72 9.74
C GLY A 166 5.07 -0.93 10.56
N LYS A 167 6.28 -0.72 10.04
CA LYS A 167 7.27 0.18 10.66
C LYS A 167 8.28 0.70 9.64
N ASN A 168 8.99 1.77 10.01
CA ASN A 168 10.21 2.17 9.32
C ASN A 168 11.45 1.42 9.89
N SER A 169 12.56 1.44 9.17
CA SER A 169 13.77 0.73 9.55
C SER A 169 14.46 1.30 10.79
N SER A 170 14.25 2.58 11.11
CA SER A 170 14.76 3.23 12.32
C SER A 170 13.93 2.96 13.56
N SER A 171 12.80 2.24 13.44
CA SER A 171 11.87 1.93 14.53
C SER A 171 11.37 3.18 15.26
N SER A 172 11.16 4.27 14.51
CA SER A 172 10.66 5.54 15.02
C SER A 172 9.23 5.86 14.58
N ALA A 173 8.70 5.14 13.58
CA ALA A 173 7.32 5.26 13.12
C ALA A 173 6.74 3.87 12.90
N TYR A 174 5.72 3.55 13.68
CA TYR A 174 4.95 2.31 13.58
C TYR A 174 3.58 2.60 13.01
N TYR A 175 3.02 1.60 12.33
CA TYR A 175 1.64 1.64 11.88
C TYR A 175 0.70 1.35 13.06
N ASP A 176 -0.39 2.10 13.17
CA ASP A 176 -1.49 1.82 14.09
C ASP A 176 -2.79 1.67 13.31
N GLY A 177 -3.37 0.48 13.35
CA GLY A 177 -4.56 0.15 12.56
C GLY A 177 -4.62 -1.30 12.11
N TYR A 178 -5.33 -1.54 11.03
CA TYR A 178 -5.51 -2.88 10.47
C TYR A 178 -5.00 -2.94 9.04
N MET A 179 -4.39 -4.06 8.67
CA MET A 179 -4.00 -4.40 7.29
C MET A 179 -4.57 -5.75 6.89
N ALA A 180 -4.99 -5.85 5.64
CA ALA A 180 -5.41 -7.09 5.02
C ALA A 180 -4.89 -7.16 3.58
N GLU A 181 -4.83 -8.36 3.01
CA GLU A 181 -4.47 -8.62 1.61
C GLU A 181 -3.19 -7.88 1.18
N TYR A 182 -2.14 -7.97 2.01
CA TYR A 182 -0.86 -7.37 1.66
C TYR A 182 -0.13 -8.24 0.64
N VAL A 183 -0.02 -7.75 -0.58
CA VAL A 183 0.58 -8.45 -1.72
C VAL A 183 1.74 -7.62 -2.28
N PHE A 184 2.90 -8.25 -2.44
CA PHE A 184 4.05 -7.68 -3.13
C PHE A 184 4.35 -8.52 -4.38
N ILE A 185 4.19 -7.93 -5.55
CA ILE A 185 4.48 -8.55 -6.85
C ILE A 185 5.80 -8.00 -7.37
N ASP A 186 6.78 -8.89 -7.48
CA ASP A 186 8.10 -8.58 -8.03
C ASP A 186 8.09 -8.66 -9.55
N GLY A 187 8.69 -7.69 -10.21
CA GLY A 187 8.94 -7.70 -11.64
C GLY A 187 7.80 -7.21 -12.52
N GLN A 188 6.66 -6.80 -11.95
CA GLN A 188 5.50 -6.35 -12.72
C GLN A 188 4.90 -5.06 -12.15
N GLN A 189 4.52 -4.15 -13.05
CA GLN A 189 3.62 -3.02 -12.76
C GLN A 189 2.21 -3.45 -13.19
N LEU A 190 1.35 -3.74 -12.20
CA LEU A 190 -0.01 -4.20 -12.43
C LEU A 190 -1.00 -3.07 -12.19
N ASP A 191 -2.18 -3.19 -12.81
CA ASP A 191 -3.31 -2.29 -12.62
C ASP A 191 -4.21 -2.73 -11.44
N PRO A 192 -5.09 -1.83 -10.93
CA PRO A 192 -5.98 -2.15 -9.80
C PRO A 192 -6.85 -3.38 -10.03
N THR A 193 -7.25 -3.67 -11.27
CA THR A 193 -8.12 -4.81 -11.60
C THR A 193 -7.47 -6.16 -11.35
N SER A 194 -6.16 -6.19 -11.09
CA SER A 194 -5.45 -7.39 -10.63
C SER A 194 -5.68 -7.68 -9.14
N PHE A 195 -6.27 -6.75 -8.36
CA PHE A 195 -6.40 -6.83 -6.91
C PHE A 195 -7.81 -6.53 -6.39
N GLY A 196 -8.69 -6.08 -7.27
CA GLY A 196 -10.06 -5.73 -6.91
C GLY A 196 -10.91 -5.45 -8.13
N GLU A 197 -12.18 -5.20 -7.87
CA GLU A 197 -13.17 -4.81 -8.88
C GLU A 197 -14.19 -3.86 -8.29
N PHE A 198 -14.88 -3.11 -9.13
CA PHE A 198 -16.06 -2.36 -8.70
C PHE A 198 -17.26 -3.29 -8.66
N ASP A 199 -17.93 -3.33 -7.54
CA ASP A 199 -19.20 -4.04 -7.40
C ASP A 199 -20.24 -3.48 -8.38
N SER A 200 -20.89 -4.34 -9.14
CA SER A 200 -21.79 -3.94 -10.24
C SER A 200 -23.05 -3.21 -9.75
N ASP A 201 -23.49 -3.47 -8.52
CA ASP A 201 -24.74 -2.94 -7.98
C ASP A 201 -24.52 -1.66 -7.18
N THR A 202 -23.40 -1.59 -6.45
CA THR A 202 -23.10 -0.49 -5.52
C THR A 202 -22.03 0.46 -6.03
N ASN A 203 -21.26 0.04 -7.03
CA ASN A 203 -20.07 0.73 -7.51
C ASN A 203 -19.02 0.97 -6.42
N ILE A 204 -19.01 0.11 -5.39
CA ILE A 204 -18.00 0.13 -4.34
C ILE A 204 -16.83 -0.78 -4.77
N TRP A 205 -15.61 -0.31 -4.57
CA TRP A 205 -14.41 -1.11 -4.80
C TRP A 205 -14.31 -2.23 -3.77
N LYS A 206 -14.14 -3.46 -4.23
CA LYS A 206 -14.04 -4.66 -3.39
C LYS A 206 -12.86 -5.53 -3.80
N PRO A 207 -12.31 -6.35 -2.89
CA PRO A 207 -11.22 -7.26 -3.19
C PRO A 207 -11.67 -8.41 -4.09
N ILE A 208 -10.69 -9.01 -4.78
CA ILE A 208 -10.82 -10.29 -5.50
C ILE A 208 -9.74 -11.25 -4.99
N ASP A 209 -9.87 -12.53 -5.33
CA ASP A 209 -8.83 -13.54 -5.09
C ASP A 209 -7.61 -13.27 -6.00
N VAL A 210 -6.38 -13.20 -5.41
CA VAL A 210 -5.13 -12.77 -6.08
C VAL A 210 -4.14 -13.92 -6.15
#